data_9e33ba86836d00ff3b77f47ce7b35018
#
_entry.id   9e33ba86836d00ff3b77f47ce7b35018
#
_cell.length_a   1.000
_cell.length_b   1.000
_cell.length_c   1.000
_cell.angle_alpha   90.00
_cell.angle_beta   90.00
_cell.angle_gamma   90.00
#
_symmetry.space_group_name_H-M   'P 1'
#
loop_
_entity.id
_entity.type
_entity.pdbx_description
1 polymer ?
#
loop_
_entity_poly.entity_id
_entity_poly.type
_entity_poly.pdbx_seq_one_letter_code
_entity_poly.pdbx_strand_id
1 'polypeptide(L)'
;MANYGTTADGRVLKSQWETVLYYLQSNKGATITSWEAIKEFGFTRLSGIVKQIEYRTGIRLARRDEKHTTRFGATCYFTRYWYEEAE
;
A
#
# COMPACT_ATOMS: atom_id res chain seq x y z
N MET A 1 21.58 2.97 6.73
CA MET A 1 20.35 3.67 6.40
C MET A 1 19.43 2.78 5.62
N ALA A 2 18.18 2.76 6.03
CA ALA A 2 17.19 1.96 5.34
C ALA A 2 16.85 2.62 3.99
N ASN A 3 16.81 1.78 2.97
CA ASN A 3 16.48 2.20 1.63
C ASN A 3 15.60 1.09 1.07
N TYR A 4 14.48 1.48 0.49
CA TYR A 4 13.46 0.54 0.04
C TYR A 4 13.46 0.37 -1.48
N GLY A 5 14.49 0.86 -2.13
CA GLY A 5 14.68 0.68 -3.55
C GLY A 5 14.86 2.00 -4.28
N THR A 6 15.05 1.89 -5.58
CA THR A 6 15.27 3.03 -6.47
C THR A 6 14.25 2.97 -7.60
N THR A 7 13.63 4.09 -7.90
CA THR A 7 12.66 4.18 -8.99
C THR A 7 13.37 4.19 -10.34
N ALA A 8 12.61 4.02 -11.42
CA ALA A 8 13.16 4.01 -12.77
C ALA A 8 13.85 5.32 -13.14
N ASP A 9 13.45 6.44 -12.54
CA ASP A 9 14.05 7.75 -12.79
C ASP A 9 15.20 8.07 -11.83
N GLY A 10 15.63 7.09 -11.02
CA GLY A 10 16.79 7.23 -10.13
C GLY A 10 16.49 7.76 -8.73
N ARG A 11 15.22 7.97 -8.40
CA ARG A 11 14.86 8.44 -7.06
C ARG A 11 14.97 7.30 -6.05
N VAL A 12 15.59 7.57 -4.90
CA VAL A 12 15.72 6.60 -3.83
C VAL A 12 14.50 6.69 -2.92
N LEU A 13 13.88 5.54 -2.67
CA LEU A 13 12.74 5.44 -1.75
C LEU A 13 13.25 5.25 -0.33
N LYS A 14 13.02 6.23 0.53
CA LYS A 14 13.63 6.28 1.86
C LYS A 14 12.70 5.83 2.99
N SER A 15 11.42 5.61 2.70
CA SER A 15 10.45 5.22 3.72
C SER A 15 9.44 4.26 3.14
N GLN A 16 8.76 3.55 4.05
CA GLN A 16 7.72 2.60 3.63
C GLN A 16 6.54 3.32 2.98
N TRP A 17 6.15 4.48 3.53
CA TRP A 17 5.02 5.21 2.96
C TRP A 17 5.34 5.73 1.55
N GLU A 18 6.56 6.19 1.31
CA GLU A 18 6.97 6.61 -0.03
C GLU A 18 6.92 5.45 -1.02
N THR A 19 7.36 4.28 -0.59
CA THR A 19 7.39 3.08 -1.43
C THR A 19 5.98 2.67 -1.85
N VAL A 20 5.06 2.60 -0.89
CA VAL A 20 3.69 2.21 -1.18
C VAL A 20 3.00 3.25 -2.06
N LEU A 21 3.16 4.53 -1.75
CA LEU A 21 2.56 5.60 -2.54
C LEU A 21 3.09 5.59 -3.96
N TYR A 22 4.41 5.46 -4.13
CA TYR A 22 5.01 5.38 -5.47
C TYR A 22 4.47 4.19 -6.25
N TYR A 23 4.37 3.03 -5.61
CA TYR A 23 3.82 1.84 -6.24
C TYR A 23 2.39 2.09 -6.75
N LEU A 24 1.54 2.67 -5.92
CA LEU A 24 0.15 2.91 -6.29
C LEU A 24 0.00 3.98 -7.37
N GLN A 25 0.85 5.00 -7.34
CA GLN A 25 0.79 6.09 -8.33
C GLN A 25 1.40 5.70 -9.68
N SER A 26 2.42 4.85 -9.65
CA SER A 26 3.17 4.50 -10.86
C SER A 26 2.52 3.36 -11.64
N ASN A 27 1.65 2.60 -11.01
CA ASN A 27 1.00 1.45 -11.62
C ASN A 27 -0.50 1.69 -11.65
N LYS A 28 -0.96 2.25 -12.76
CA LYS A 28 -2.37 2.58 -12.92
C LYS A 28 -3.24 1.35 -12.69
N GLY A 29 -4.23 1.50 -11.82
CA GLY A 29 -5.10 0.39 -11.44
C GLY A 29 -4.54 -0.52 -10.36
N ALA A 30 -3.33 -0.24 -9.85
CA ALA A 30 -2.75 -1.05 -8.78
C ALA A 30 -3.51 -0.87 -7.48
N THR A 31 -3.63 -1.94 -6.74
CA THR A 31 -4.23 -1.95 -5.40
C THR A 31 -3.29 -2.67 -4.46
N ILE A 32 -3.47 -2.48 -3.16
CA ILE A 32 -2.63 -3.15 -2.17
C ILE A 32 -3.45 -3.54 -0.95
N THR A 33 -3.24 -4.76 -0.48
CA THR A 33 -3.78 -5.26 0.79
C THR A 33 -2.61 -5.52 1.74
N SER A 34 -2.91 -5.78 3.02
CA SER A 34 -1.87 -6.14 3.98
C SER A 34 -1.10 -7.38 3.54
N TRP A 35 -1.75 -8.35 2.92
CA TRP A 35 -1.09 -9.54 2.39
C TRP A 35 -0.10 -9.19 1.29
N GLU A 36 -0.54 -8.36 0.37
CA GLU A 36 0.30 -7.93 -0.75
C GLU A 36 1.48 -7.09 -0.27
N ALA A 37 1.26 -6.25 0.74
CA ALA A 37 2.34 -5.45 1.31
C ALA A 37 3.42 -6.35 1.93
N ILE A 38 3.03 -7.40 2.63
CA ILE A 38 3.98 -8.35 3.19
C ILE A 38 4.71 -9.11 2.08
N LYS A 39 3.96 -9.62 1.11
CA LYS A 39 4.52 -10.45 0.05
C LYS A 39 5.44 -9.66 -0.89
N GLU A 40 5.04 -8.46 -1.28
CA GLU A 40 5.77 -7.67 -2.27
C GLU A 40 6.89 -6.83 -1.65
N PHE A 41 6.70 -6.33 -0.45
CA PHE A 41 7.61 -5.37 0.17
C PHE A 41 8.13 -5.79 1.53
N GLY A 42 7.53 -6.81 2.15
CA GLY A 42 7.87 -7.18 3.53
C GLY A 42 7.32 -6.22 4.58
N PHE A 43 6.34 -5.42 4.26
CA PHE A 43 5.77 -4.43 5.17
C PHE A 43 4.60 -5.03 5.94
N THR A 44 4.66 -5.02 7.26
CA THR A 44 3.68 -5.71 8.10
C THR A 44 2.58 -4.80 8.65
N ARG A 45 2.68 -3.48 8.47
CA ARG A 45 1.74 -2.52 9.04
C ARG A 45 1.16 -1.59 7.98
N LEU A 46 0.48 -2.17 7.00
CA LEU A 46 -0.05 -1.38 5.89
C LEU A 46 -0.99 -0.27 6.35
N SER A 47 -1.86 -0.51 7.34
CA SER A 47 -2.78 0.51 7.82
C SER A 47 -2.03 1.73 8.39
N GLY A 48 -0.93 1.50 9.10
CA GLY A 48 -0.08 2.58 9.58
C GLY A 48 0.62 3.32 8.46
N ILE A 49 1.06 2.59 7.44
CA ILE A 49 1.67 3.18 6.25
C ILE A 49 0.67 4.08 5.52
N VAL A 50 -0.56 3.63 5.36
CA VAL A 50 -1.62 4.43 4.73
C VAL A 50 -1.87 5.70 5.52
N LYS A 51 -1.91 5.62 6.84
CA LYS A 51 -2.06 6.82 7.68
C LYS A 51 -0.91 7.80 7.49
N GLN A 52 0.32 7.29 7.36
CA GLN A 52 1.49 8.14 7.10
C GLN A 52 1.36 8.86 5.76
N ILE A 53 0.91 8.15 4.72
CA ILE A 53 0.69 8.75 3.41
C ILE A 53 -0.32 9.89 3.53
N GLU A 54 -1.45 9.63 4.15
CA GLU A 54 -2.52 10.63 4.28
C GLU A 54 -2.07 11.83 5.11
N TYR A 55 -1.33 11.57 6.18
CA TYR A 55 -0.84 12.64 7.06
C TYR A 55 0.21 13.52 6.38
N ARG A 56 1.17 12.90 5.70
CA ARG A 56 2.33 13.62 5.15
C ARG A 56 2.03 14.30 3.82
N THR A 57 1.14 13.74 3.03
CA THR A 57 0.89 14.25 1.67
C THR A 57 -0.48 14.87 1.51
N GLY A 58 -1.41 14.60 2.43
CA GLY A 58 -2.80 15.01 2.26
C GLY A 58 -3.57 14.17 1.25
N ILE A 59 -2.92 13.20 0.63
CA ILE A 59 -3.58 12.30 -0.33
C ILE A 59 -4.37 11.26 0.46
N ARG A 60 -5.66 11.14 0.17
CA ARG A 60 -6.47 10.11 0.78
C ARG A 60 -6.64 8.95 -0.18
N LEU A 61 -6.21 7.77 0.24
CA LEU A 61 -6.34 6.56 -0.57
C LEU A 61 -7.77 6.03 -0.50
N ALA A 62 -8.30 5.61 -1.63
CA ALA A 62 -9.56 4.89 -1.68
C ALA A 62 -9.40 3.52 -1.04
N ARG A 63 -10.45 2.98 -0.48
CA ARG A 63 -10.37 1.70 0.23
C ARG A 63 -11.69 0.95 0.15
N ARG A 64 -11.59 -0.36 0.27
CA ARG A 64 -12.74 -1.25 0.29
C ARG A 64 -12.40 -2.44 1.19
N ASP A 65 -13.35 -2.84 2.03
CA ASP A 65 -13.20 -4.05 2.82
C ASP A 65 -13.51 -5.27 1.95
N GLU A 66 -12.68 -6.30 2.07
CA GLU A 66 -12.85 -7.56 1.37
C GLU A 66 -12.93 -8.71 2.35
N LYS A 67 -13.68 -9.71 1.97
CA LYS A 67 -13.94 -10.90 2.77
C LYS A 67 -13.13 -12.06 2.22
N HIS A 68 -12.53 -12.80 3.11
CA HIS A 68 -11.78 -14.00 2.75
C HIS A 68 -12.16 -15.14 3.66
N THR A 69 -12.42 -16.31 3.11
CA THR A 69 -12.69 -17.52 3.89
C THR A 69 -11.41 -18.34 3.97
N THR A 70 -11.00 -18.64 5.21
CA THR A 70 -9.80 -19.42 5.44
C THR A 70 -10.03 -20.89 5.11
N ARG A 71 -8.92 -21.65 5.07
CA ARG A 71 -8.94 -23.12 4.86
C ARG A 71 -9.89 -23.83 5.84
N PHE A 72 -10.04 -23.33 7.04
CA PHE A 72 -10.84 -23.95 8.09
C PHE A 72 -12.25 -23.38 8.17
N GLY A 73 -12.68 -22.61 7.18
CA GLY A 73 -14.03 -22.08 7.11
C GLY A 73 -14.26 -20.80 7.91
N ALA A 74 -13.23 -20.26 8.54
CA ALA A 74 -13.35 -18.98 9.23
C ALA A 74 -13.35 -17.82 8.24
N THR A 75 -14.13 -16.79 8.56
CA THR A 75 -14.18 -15.59 7.74
C THR A 75 -13.28 -14.52 8.33
N CYS A 76 -12.42 -13.93 7.51
CA CYS A 76 -11.65 -12.76 7.90
C CYS A 76 -11.85 -11.65 6.88
N TYR A 77 -11.61 -10.43 7.36
CA TYR A 77 -11.77 -9.25 6.55
C TYR A 77 -10.45 -8.52 6.45
N PHE A 78 -10.18 -7.93 5.29
CA PHE A 78 -9.02 -7.08 5.10
C PHE A 78 -9.41 -5.92 4.20
N THR A 79 -8.64 -4.84 4.27
CA THR A 79 -8.91 -3.63 3.51
C THR A 79 -7.96 -3.57 2.33
N ARG A 80 -8.53 -3.29 1.15
CA ARG A 80 -7.77 -3.04 -0.07
C ARG A 80 -7.72 -1.55 -0.30
N TYR A 81 -6.54 -1.02 -0.61
CA TYR A 81 -6.31 0.40 -0.84
C TYR A 81 -5.85 0.63 -2.26
N TRP A 82 -6.20 1.78 -2.81
CA TRP A 82 -5.66 2.19 -4.12
C TRP A 82 -5.65 3.71 -4.21
N TYR A 83 -4.92 4.21 -5.19
CA TYR A 83 -4.83 5.64 -5.45
C TYR A 83 -5.80 6.00 -6.58
N GLU A 84 -6.71 6.93 -6.30
CA GLU A 84 -7.60 7.47 -7.32
C GLU A 84 -7.08 8.82 -7.74
N GLU A 85 -6.78 8.96 -9.03
CA GLU A 85 -6.38 10.24 -9.56
C GLU A 85 -7.58 11.17 -9.57
N ALA A 86 -7.39 12.39 -9.06
CA ALA A 86 -8.40 13.42 -9.15
C ALA A 86 -8.48 13.90 -10.60
N GLU A 87 -9.66 13.95 -11.11
CA GLU A 87 -9.88 14.50 -12.44
C GLU A 87 -9.96 16.02 -12.39
#